data_60bd8d8d23c4576a55fae42a38ab3d18
#
_entry.id   60bd8d8d23c4576a55fae42a38ab3d18
#
_cell.length_a   1.000
_cell.length_b   1.000
_cell.length_c   1.000
_cell.angle_alpha   90.00
_cell.angle_beta   90.00
_cell.angle_gamma   90.00
#
_symmetry.space_group_name_H-M   'P 1'
#
loop_
_entity.id
_entity.type
_entity.pdbx_description
1 polymer ?
#
loop_
_entity_poly.entity_id
_entity_poly.type
_entity_poly.pdbx_seq_one_letter_code
_entity_poly.pdbx_strand_id
1 'polypeptide(L)'
;EGMDKEWNFLQSNTNRITYSNLGYGDYQLVISKVEKSGSPSEHPYILNIKILPPWYYTLWAKIVYILLFLSLIAWVINFFRVKNRLKMERMEKEKILEQSRQKMAFFTNLSNELKTPLSRIIAPVSQLLPVAEEVHEKQTLEEVQRNAMKINSLIHQVLNFNRIEDNKDSLLILSRIELVSFSRSLFSVYEENKQITFHFETNKAKIYADMDAIKLGVILDNLLSNAVKFTPDGGSVRLSLFYREETGLLDICVSDTGSGIPQQDIPYIFQRFFQSPHSGNKEGTGIGLYLVKTYTELHGGHINGVTSNEGKGTSIGLNIPVIAVEKEEIPATQVKKQLESLPVNASNKVQKRELVGVVGGLLAARALVG
;
A
#
# COMPACT_ATOMS: atom_id res chain seq x y z
N GLU A 1 17.08 53.72 64.95
CA GLU A 1 17.57 52.54 65.68
C GLU A 1 18.08 51.53 64.69
N GLY A 2 19.32 51.04 64.89
CA GLY A 2 19.84 49.91 64.19
C GLY A 2 21.08 50.13 63.31
N MET A 3 21.33 51.31 62.83
CA MET A 3 22.58 51.62 62.08
C MET A 3 23.61 52.41 62.93
N ASP A 4 23.18 53.47 63.53
CA ASP A 4 24.04 54.26 64.42
C ASP A 4 23.80 53.87 65.84
N LYS A 5 24.84 53.47 66.56
CA LYS A 5 24.80 53.14 67.99
C LYS A 5 24.98 54.37 68.90
N GLU A 6 25.40 55.43 68.33
CA GLU A 6 25.68 56.69 69.06
C GLU A 6 25.00 57.87 68.36
N TRP A 7 24.78 58.97 69.13
CA TRP A 7 24.24 60.19 68.56
C TRP A 7 25.23 60.88 67.68
N ASN A 8 24.80 61.16 66.42
CA ASN A 8 25.57 61.98 65.50
C ASN A 8 25.23 63.45 65.66
N PHE A 9 26.16 64.29 66.19
CA PHE A 9 25.94 65.71 66.34
C PHE A 9 26.19 66.48 65.07
N LEU A 10 25.16 67.21 64.61
CA LEU A 10 25.27 68.06 63.44
C LEU A 10 25.76 69.43 63.83
N GLN A 11 26.69 70.00 63.03
CA GLN A 11 27.15 71.40 63.18
C GLN A 11 26.00 72.36 62.84
N SER A 12 25.95 73.51 63.48
CA SER A 12 24.82 74.48 63.44
C SER A 12 24.45 74.99 62.05
N ASN A 13 25.22 74.69 61.00
CA ASN A 13 24.92 75.02 59.60
C ASN A 13 24.64 73.84 58.70
N THR A 14 24.54 72.65 59.23
CA THR A 14 24.31 71.45 58.44
C THR A 14 22.81 71.01 58.55
N ASN A 15 22.08 71.19 57.46
CA ASN A 15 20.64 70.85 57.39
C ASN A 15 20.39 69.57 56.49
N ARG A 16 21.45 68.83 56.22
CA ARG A 16 21.37 67.58 55.41
C ARG A 16 22.07 66.47 56.13
N ILE A 17 21.33 65.36 56.25
CA ILE A 17 21.85 64.07 56.68
C ILE A 17 21.78 63.13 55.47
N THR A 18 22.85 62.41 55.14
CA THR A 18 22.93 61.49 54.04
C THR A 18 23.26 60.10 54.58
N TYR A 19 22.37 59.19 54.39
CA TYR A 19 22.61 57.76 54.60
C TYR A 19 22.81 57.10 53.27
N SER A 20 23.91 56.45 53.07
CA SER A 20 24.18 55.64 51.88
C SER A 20 24.05 54.18 52.20
N ASN A 21 23.60 53.41 51.19
CA ASN A 21 23.52 51.95 51.27
C ASN A 21 22.51 51.42 52.29
N LEU A 22 21.35 52.10 52.46
CA LEU A 22 20.24 51.55 53.24
C LEU A 22 19.60 50.39 52.51
N GLY A 23 19.56 49.20 53.15
CA GLY A 23 18.79 48.06 52.66
C GLY A 23 17.27 48.29 52.72
N TYR A 24 16.48 47.41 52.20
CA TYR A 24 15.02 47.45 52.38
C TYR A 24 14.65 47.05 53.82
N GLY A 25 13.71 47.78 54.42
CA GLY A 25 13.31 47.62 55.81
C GLY A 25 12.61 48.81 56.38
N ASP A 26 12.22 48.71 57.62
CA ASP A 26 11.62 49.78 58.37
C ASP A 26 12.74 50.45 59.26
N TYR A 27 12.95 51.74 59.07
CA TYR A 27 13.98 52.54 59.77
C TYR A 27 13.26 53.64 60.56
N GLN A 28 13.86 54.00 61.71
CA GLN A 28 13.42 55.12 62.50
C GLN A 28 14.55 56.12 62.56
N LEU A 29 14.35 57.32 62.00
CA LEU A 29 15.25 58.44 62.19
C LEU A 29 14.76 59.20 63.40
N VAL A 30 15.61 59.20 64.43
CA VAL A 30 15.36 59.91 65.69
C VAL A 30 16.16 61.24 65.68
N ILE A 31 15.47 62.34 65.72
CA ILE A 31 16.07 63.68 65.71
C ILE A 31 15.79 64.36 67.07
N SER A 32 16.83 64.68 67.80
CA SER A 32 16.70 65.39 69.10
C SER A 32 17.42 66.72 69.15
N LYS A 33 16.87 67.67 69.81
CA LYS A 33 17.51 68.94 70.09
C LYS A 33 18.54 68.76 71.19
N VAL A 34 19.75 69.36 71.05
CA VAL A 34 20.78 69.34 72.10
C VAL A 34 20.42 70.41 73.13
N GLU A 35 20.31 70.03 74.38
CA GLU A 35 20.10 70.94 75.49
C GLU A 35 21.40 71.62 75.91
N LYS A 36 21.31 72.72 76.75
CA LYS A 36 22.48 73.44 77.27
C LYS A 36 23.44 72.53 78.08
N SER A 37 22.95 71.40 78.55
CA SER A 37 23.74 70.37 79.27
C SER A 37 24.57 69.50 78.35
N GLY A 38 24.41 69.60 77.00
CA GLY A 38 25.07 68.74 76.00
C GLY A 38 24.33 67.40 75.80
N SER A 39 23.23 67.13 76.47
CA SER A 39 22.44 65.93 76.35
C SER A 39 21.30 66.12 75.35
N PRO A 40 20.82 65.01 74.63
CA PRO A 40 19.66 65.07 73.80
C PRO A 40 18.38 65.33 74.62
N SER A 41 17.44 66.13 74.08
CA SER A 41 16.17 66.45 74.72
C SER A 41 15.34 65.20 74.96
N GLU A 42 14.56 65.19 76.05
CA GLU A 42 13.66 64.07 76.40
C GLU A 42 12.50 63.83 75.40
N HIS A 43 12.29 64.82 74.46
CA HIS A 43 11.24 64.69 73.43
C HIS A 43 11.84 64.68 72.02
N PRO A 44 12.36 63.56 71.52
CA PRO A 44 12.89 63.49 70.17
C PRO A 44 11.76 63.40 69.12
N TYR A 45 12.04 63.96 67.96
CA TYR A 45 11.17 63.73 66.78
C TYR A 45 11.56 62.42 66.12
N ILE A 46 10.59 61.54 65.99
CA ILE A 46 10.77 60.24 65.35
C ILE A 46 10.14 60.22 63.94
N LEU A 47 10.96 60.04 62.92
CA LEU A 47 10.52 59.85 61.54
C LEU A 47 10.66 58.40 61.13
N ASN A 48 9.55 57.78 60.85
CA ASN A 48 9.53 56.39 60.32
C ASN A 48 9.75 56.39 58.81
N ILE A 49 10.79 55.73 58.36
CA ILE A 49 11.18 55.61 56.95
C ILE A 49 11.07 54.13 56.55
N LYS A 50 10.16 53.83 55.60
CA LYS A 50 9.99 52.50 55.10
C LYS A 50 10.54 52.38 53.67
N ILE A 51 11.61 51.59 53.51
CA ILE A 51 12.21 51.32 52.22
C ILE A 51 11.61 49.96 51.73
N LEU A 52 10.78 50.04 50.68
CA LEU A 52 10.14 48.88 50.10
C LEU A 52 11.14 48.05 49.27
N PRO A 53 11.07 46.71 49.34
CA PRO A 53 11.88 45.87 48.50
C PRO A 53 11.51 46.08 47.02
N PRO A 54 12.48 45.95 46.08
CA PRO A 54 12.20 45.99 44.66
C PRO A 54 11.12 44.94 44.29
N TRP A 55 10.31 45.25 43.27
CA TRP A 55 9.17 44.40 42.85
C TRP A 55 9.53 42.91 42.60
N TYR A 56 10.76 42.65 42.11
CA TYR A 56 11.26 41.30 41.82
C TYR A 56 11.62 40.48 43.08
N TYR A 57 11.68 41.08 44.27
CA TYR A 57 11.83 40.38 45.56
C TYR A 57 10.49 40.15 46.28
N THR A 58 9.41 40.65 45.72
CA THR A 58 8.08 40.51 46.33
C THR A 58 7.64 39.03 46.31
N LEU A 59 6.75 38.67 47.22
CA LEU A 59 6.23 37.30 47.30
C LEU A 59 5.56 36.86 45.98
N TRP A 60 4.85 37.77 45.34
CA TRP A 60 4.22 37.51 44.04
C TRP A 60 5.26 37.22 42.94
N ALA A 61 6.35 37.92 42.87
CA ALA A 61 7.42 37.68 41.90
C ALA A 61 8.04 36.29 42.09
N LYS A 62 8.26 35.88 43.33
CA LYS A 62 8.76 34.53 43.67
C LYS A 62 7.79 33.44 43.22
N ILE A 63 6.50 33.62 43.41
CA ILE A 63 5.46 32.68 42.92
C ILE A 63 5.51 32.57 41.41
N VAL A 64 5.60 33.70 40.70
CA VAL A 64 5.71 33.72 39.22
C VAL A 64 6.97 32.97 38.75
N TYR A 65 8.13 33.17 39.39
CA TYR A 65 9.35 32.46 39.04
C TYR A 65 9.22 30.94 39.23
N ILE A 66 8.58 30.50 40.33
CA ILE A 66 8.33 29.09 40.57
C ILE A 66 7.39 28.49 39.48
N LEU A 67 6.35 29.23 39.12
CA LEU A 67 5.41 28.79 38.08
C LEU A 67 6.09 28.70 36.71
N LEU A 68 6.89 29.65 36.34
CA LEU A 68 7.70 29.64 35.10
C LEU A 68 8.67 28.47 35.08
N PHE A 69 9.35 28.22 36.20
CA PHE A 69 10.27 27.10 36.33
C PHE A 69 9.56 25.76 36.19
N LEU A 70 8.40 25.57 36.87
CA LEU A 70 7.58 24.36 36.72
C LEU A 70 7.03 24.19 35.31
N SER A 71 6.58 25.27 34.66
CA SER A 71 6.16 25.27 33.26
C SER A 71 7.28 24.85 32.30
N LEU A 72 8.49 25.34 32.53
CA LEU A 72 9.66 24.96 31.75
C LEU A 72 9.97 23.45 31.90
N ILE A 73 9.93 22.94 33.14
CA ILE A 73 10.14 21.52 33.40
C ILE A 73 9.05 20.67 32.69
N ALA A 74 7.79 21.06 32.84
CA ALA A 74 6.68 20.37 32.19
C ALA A 74 6.83 20.37 30.65
N TRP A 75 7.24 21.50 30.07
CA TRP A 75 7.52 21.62 28.63
C TRP A 75 8.65 20.68 28.17
N VAL A 76 9.77 20.66 28.91
CA VAL A 76 10.91 19.78 28.63
C VAL A 76 10.49 18.29 28.71
N ILE A 77 9.78 17.90 29.76
CA ILE A 77 9.28 16.54 29.90
C ILE A 77 8.35 16.17 28.74
N ASN A 78 7.41 17.04 28.39
CA ASN A 78 6.50 16.79 27.27
C ASN A 78 7.24 16.70 25.94
N PHE A 79 8.23 17.55 25.70
CA PHE A 79 9.08 17.50 24.51
C PHE A 79 9.79 16.15 24.36
N PHE A 80 10.39 15.65 25.43
CA PHE A 80 11.04 14.33 25.42
C PHE A 80 10.04 13.19 25.25
N ARG A 81 8.85 13.26 25.87
CA ARG A 81 7.78 12.25 25.69
C ARG A 81 7.34 12.17 24.24
N VAL A 82 7.05 13.30 23.60
CA VAL A 82 6.62 13.37 22.20
C VAL A 82 7.73 12.84 21.27
N LYS A 83 8.97 13.27 21.48
CA LYS A 83 10.12 12.80 20.69
C LYS A 83 10.33 11.29 20.80
N ASN A 84 10.25 10.75 22.01
CA ASN A 84 10.41 9.32 22.23
C ASN A 84 9.25 8.52 21.60
N ARG A 85 8.01 9.00 21.71
CA ARG A 85 6.85 8.39 21.08
C ARG A 85 7.00 8.31 19.55
N LEU A 86 7.37 9.42 18.91
CA LEU A 86 7.62 9.45 17.46
C LEU A 86 8.76 8.52 17.04
N LYS A 87 9.82 8.41 17.87
CA LYS A 87 10.90 7.47 17.61
C LYS A 87 10.43 6.02 17.68
N MET A 88 9.64 5.67 18.69
CA MET A 88 9.07 4.31 18.83
C MET A 88 8.15 3.95 17.67
N GLU A 89 7.24 4.86 17.28
CA GLU A 89 6.35 4.64 16.13
C GLU A 89 7.14 4.44 14.81
N ARG A 90 8.24 5.15 14.61
CA ARG A 90 9.12 4.95 13.44
C ARG A 90 9.80 3.58 13.47
N MET A 91 10.37 3.20 14.61
CA MET A 91 11.03 1.91 14.78
C MET A 91 10.05 0.74 14.58
N GLU A 92 8.81 0.87 15.07
CA GLU A 92 7.77 -0.13 14.88
C GLU A 92 7.40 -0.28 13.39
N LYS A 93 7.20 0.85 12.69
CA LYS A 93 6.95 0.85 11.24
C LYS A 93 8.09 0.25 10.44
N GLU A 94 9.34 0.61 10.78
CA GLU A 94 10.54 0.05 10.14
C GLU A 94 10.64 -1.47 10.37
N LYS A 95 10.34 -1.93 11.59
CA LYS A 95 10.33 -3.36 11.92
C LYS A 95 9.26 -4.13 11.14
N ILE A 96 8.04 -3.58 11.04
CA ILE A 96 6.96 -4.19 10.25
C ILE A 96 7.36 -4.24 8.77
N LEU A 97 7.93 -3.16 8.24
CA LEU A 97 8.38 -3.09 6.86
C LEU A 97 9.50 -4.10 6.57
N GLU A 98 10.47 -4.22 7.46
CA GLU A 98 11.57 -5.18 7.33
C GLU A 98 11.08 -6.62 7.39
N GLN A 99 10.18 -6.95 8.33
CA GLN A 99 9.53 -8.27 8.38
C GLN A 99 8.76 -8.58 7.09
N SER A 100 8.05 -7.59 6.55
CA SER A 100 7.34 -7.73 5.28
C SER A 100 8.31 -8.00 4.13
N ARG A 101 9.42 -7.26 4.03
CA ARG A 101 10.47 -7.47 3.01
C ARG A 101 11.11 -8.86 3.10
N GLN A 102 11.45 -9.32 4.30
CA GLN A 102 12.03 -10.66 4.51
C GLN A 102 11.05 -11.76 4.10
N LYS A 103 9.77 -11.59 4.44
CA LYS A 103 8.70 -12.50 4.03
C LYS A 103 8.56 -12.55 2.50
N MET A 104 8.63 -11.40 1.83
CA MET A 104 8.60 -11.30 0.37
C MET A 104 9.80 -11.97 -0.30
N ALA A 105 11.02 -11.70 0.20
CA ALA A 105 12.24 -12.33 -0.31
C ALA A 105 12.18 -13.85 -0.18
N PHE A 106 11.69 -14.36 0.96
CA PHE A 106 11.49 -15.79 1.16
C PHE A 106 10.53 -16.40 0.13
N PHE A 107 9.35 -15.80 -0.09
CA PHE A 107 8.39 -16.30 -1.07
C PHE A 107 8.93 -16.24 -2.51
N THR A 108 9.68 -15.21 -2.85
CA THR A 108 10.31 -15.09 -4.17
C THR A 108 11.33 -16.20 -4.40
N ASN A 109 12.19 -16.46 -3.43
CA ASN A 109 13.18 -17.51 -3.50
C ASN A 109 12.52 -18.90 -3.56
N LEU A 110 11.56 -19.16 -2.68
CA LEU A 110 10.80 -20.41 -2.68
C LEU A 110 10.11 -20.68 -4.02
N SER A 111 9.47 -19.66 -4.60
CA SER A 111 8.80 -19.78 -5.90
C SER A 111 9.78 -20.10 -7.03
N ASN A 112 10.98 -19.49 -7.03
CA ASN A 112 12.02 -19.77 -8.02
C ASN A 112 12.59 -21.19 -7.85
N GLU A 113 12.79 -21.63 -6.61
CA GLU A 113 13.28 -22.97 -6.31
C GLU A 113 12.24 -24.07 -6.65
N LEU A 114 10.93 -23.77 -6.52
CA LEU A 114 9.87 -24.72 -6.89
C LEU A 114 9.63 -24.78 -8.40
N LYS A 115 9.79 -23.68 -9.11
CA LYS A 115 9.57 -23.63 -10.58
C LYS A 115 10.50 -24.56 -11.34
N THR A 116 11.75 -24.71 -10.93
CA THR A 116 12.76 -25.51 -11.62
C THR A 116 12.44 -27.01 -11.59
N PRO A 117 12.19 -27.67 -10.42
CA PRO A 117 11.84 -29.07 -10.39
C PRO A 117 10.50 -29.36 -11.07
N LEU A 118 9.55 -28.43 -10.96
CA LEU A 118 8.24 -28.57 -11.58
C LEU A 118 8.32 -28.57 -13.10
N SER A 119 9.12 -27.66 -13.69
CA SER A 119 9.36 -27.68 -15.15
C SER A 119 10.04 -28.98 -15.60
N ARG A 120 10.87 -29.59 -14.76
CA ARG A 120 11.52 -30.89 -15.03
C ARG A 120 10.54 -32.05 -14.93
N ILE A 121 9.41 -31.90 -14.24
CA ILE A 121 8.33 -32.90 -14.18
C ILE A 121 7.39 -32.74 -15.37
N ILE A 122 6.93 -31.52 -15.66
CA ILE A 122 5.96 -31.24 -16.74
C ILE A 122 6.51 -31.66 -18.10
N ALA A 123 7.78 -31.36 -18.41
CA ALA A 123 8.35 -31.62 -19.73
C ALA A 123 8.41 -33.15 -20.09
N PRO A 124 8.95 -34.02 -19.23
CA PRO A 124 8.91 -35.47 -19.51
C PRO A 124 7.52 -36.06 -19.56
N VAL A 125 6.61 -35.64 -18.66
CA VAL A 125 5.23 -36.11 -18.64
C VAL A 125 4.54 -35.74 -19.96
N SER A 126 4.73 -34.53 -20.46
CA SER A 126 4.17 -34.09 -21.75
C SER A 126 4.73 -34.86 -22.93
N GLN A 127 5.96 -35.39 -22.84
CA GLN A 127 6.57 -36.23 -23.89
C GLN A 127 6.07 -37.67 -23.83
N LEU A 128 5.79 -38.20 -22.63
CA LEU A 128 5.29 -39.59 -22.46
C LEU A 128 3.81 -39.73 -22.77
N LEU A 129 3.00 -38.68 -22.56
CA LEU A 129 1.56 -38.70 -22.77
C LEU A 129 1.11 -39.18 -24.16
N PRO A 130 1.75 -38.76 -25.30
CA PRO A 130 1.40 -39.23 -26.64
C PRO A 130 1.82 -40.70 -26.94
N VAL A 131 2.76 -41.24 -26.18
CA VAL A 131 3.38 -42.55 -26.38
C VAL A 131 2.80 -43.60 -25.45
N ALA A 132 2.01 -43.21 -24.45
CA ALA A 132 1.38 -44.11 -23.50
C ALA A 132 0.31 -44.98 -24.21
N GLU A 133 0.52 -46.29 -24.26
CA GLU A 133 -0.35 -47.24 -24.94
C GLU A 133 -1.50 -47.72 -24.05
N GLU A 134 -1.29 -47.80 -22.73
CA GLU A 134 -2.32 -48.23 -21.78
C GLU A 134 -3.18 -47.05 -21.29
N VAL A 135 -4.49 -47.21 -21.28
CA VAL A 135 -5.47 -46.18 -20.84
C VAL A 135 -5.20 -45.74 -19.40
N HIS A 136 -4.81 -46.67 -18.53
CA HIS A 136 -4.51 -46.35 -17.12
C HIS A 136 -3.22 -45.55 -16.95
N GLU A 137 -2.19 -45.85 -17.73
CA GLU A 137 -0.93 -45.11 -17.74
C GLU A 137 -1.15 -43.68 -18.23
N LYS A 138 -1.90 -43.52 -19.32
CA LYS A 138 -2.27 -42.22 -19.86
C LYS A 138 -3.05 -41.36 -18.84
N GLN A 139 -4.05 -41.93 -18.17
CA GLN A 139 -4.82 -41.24 -17.13
C GLN A 139 -3.92 -40.75 -15.96
N THR A 140 -2.99 -41.62 -15.51
CA THR A 140 -2.05 -41.27 -14.44
C THR A 140 -1.09 -40.12 -14.85
N LEU A 141 -0.56 -40.16 -16.08
CA LEU A 141 0.28 -39.12 -16.63
C LEU A 141 -0.48 -37.80 -16.78
N GLU A 142 -1.71 -37.81 -17.24
CA GLU A 142 -2.58 -36.62 -17.31
C GLU A 142 -2.85 -36.02 -15.94
N GLU A 143 -3.03 -36.84 -14.89
CA GLU A 143 -3.22 -36.38 -13.54
C GLU A 143 -1.95 -35.73 -12.98
N VAL A 144 -0.78 -36.32 -13.19
CA VAL A 144 0.50 -35.74 -12.81
C VAL A 144 0.73 -34.43 -13.52
N GLN A 145 0.45 -34.36 -14.83
CA GLN A 145 0.59 -33.13 -15.61
C GLN A 145 -0.34 -32.03 -15.08
N ARG A 146 -1.62 -32.32 -14.83
CA ARG A 146 -2.59 -31.40 -14.27
C ARG A 146 -2.11 -30.84 -12.92
N ASN A 147 -1.65 -31.70 -12.03
CA ASN A 147 -1.14 -31.28 -10.71
C ASN A 147 0.12 -30.43 -10.82
N ALA A 148 1.04 -30.78 -11.70
CA ALA A 148 2.25 -30.01 -11.95
C ALA A 148 1.94 -28.61 -12.53
N MET A 149 0.99 -28.52 -13.47
CA MET A 149 0.51 -27.24 -14.00
C MET A 149 -0.19 -26.40 -12.94
N LYS A 150 -0.99 -27.01 -12.04
CA LYS A 150 -1.63 -26.34 -10.90
C LYS A 150 -0.59 -25.70 -9.96
N ILE A 151 0.45 -26.44 -9.60
CA ILE A 151 1.54 -25.92 -8.75
C ILE A 151 2.27 -24.76 -9.47
N ASN A 152 2.56 -24.90 -10.76
CA ASN A 152 3.20 -23.83 -11.53
C ASN A 152 2.35 -22.56 -11.55
N SER A 153 1.05 -22.65 -11.73
CA SER A 153 0.11 -21.53 -11.66
C SER A 153 0.14 -20.83 -10.29
N LEU A 154 0.12 -21.62 -9.19
CA LEU A 154 0.22 -21.07 -7.83
C LEU A 154 1.53 -20.32 -7.60
N ILE A 155 2.65 -20.86 -8.09
CA ILE A 155 3.95 -20.19 -8.04
C ILE A 155 3.92 -18.86 -8.78
N HIS A 156 3.33 -18.82 -9.98
CA HIS A 156 3.19 -17.59 -10.74
C HIS A 156 2.33 -16.54 -10.04
N GLN A 157 1.23 -16.96 -9.41
CA GLN A 157 0.39 -16.05 -8.62
C GLN A 157 1.16 -15.41 -7.46
N VAL A 158 1.96 -16.22 -6.72
CA VAL A 158 2.80 -15.73 -5.61
C VAL A 158 3.88 -14.77 -6.12
N LEU A 159 4.54 -15.08 -7.26
CA LEU A 159 5.55 -14.21 -7.85
C LEU A 159 4.97 -12.88 -8.32
N ASN A 160 3.82 -12.89 -8.99
CA ASN A 160 3.14 -11.69 -9.43
C ASN A 160 2.70 -10.82 -8.25
N PHE A 161 2.18 -11.45 -7.19
CA PHE A 161 1.86 -10.77 -5.95
C PHE A 161 3.09 -10.04 -5.35
N ASN A 162 4.23 -10.73 -5.24
CA ASN A 162 5.45 -10.17 -4.68
C ASN A 162 5.98 -8.98 -5.51
N ARG A 163 5.91 -9.07 -6.84
CA ARG A 163 6.35 -7.99 -7.73
C ARG A 163 5.54 -6.71 -7.54
N ILE A 164 4.23 -6.84 -7.32
CA ILE A 164 3.34 -5.71 -7.04
C ILE A 164 3.71 -5.05 -5.71
N GLU A 165 3.92 -5.85 -4.66
CA GLU A 165 4.29 -5.36 -3.33
C GLU A 165 5.63 -4.59 -3.32
N ASP A 166 6.60 -5.05 -4.12
CA ASP A 166 7.92 -4.39 -4.27
C ASP A 166 7.90 -3.13 -5.14
N ASN A 167 6.73 -2.66 -5.61
CA ASN A 167 6.59 -1.60 -6.60
C ASN A 167 7.37 -1.85 -7.92
N LYS A 168 7.86 -3.07 -8.15
CA LYS A 168 8.61 -3.41 -9.37
C LYS A 168 7.71 -3.58 -10.58
N ASP A 169 6.42 -3.87 -10.35
CA ASP A 169 5.39 -4.03 -11.39
C ASP A 169 4.48 -2.80 -11.52
N SER A 170 4.86 -1.65 -10.94
CA SER A 170 4.11 -0.39 -11.09
C SER A 170 4.14 0.17 -12.51
N LEU A 171 4.99 -0.36 -13.38
CA LEU A 171 5.12 0.06 -14.78
C LEU A 171 4.35 -0.91 -15.69
N LEU A 172 3.53 -0.33 -16.58
CA LEU A 172 2.91 -1.07 -17.68
C LEU A 172 3.89 -1.19 -18.84
N ILE A 173 4.00 -2.39 -19.40
CA ILE A 173 4.70 -2.62 -20.67
C ILE A 173 3.64 -2.63 -21.76
N LEU A 174 3.31 -1.43 -22.25
CA LEU A 174 2.29 -1.27 -23.25
C LEU A 174 2.76 -1.83 -24.62
N SER A 175 1.90 -2.60 -25.23
CA SER A 175 2.07 -3.10 -26.59
C SER A 175 0.72 -3.02 -27.29
N ARG A 176 0.76 -2.80 -28.61
CA ARG A 176 -0.46 -2.78 -29.41
C ARG A 176 -0.98 -4.20 -29.58
N ILE A 177 -2.17 -4.45 -29.08
CA ILE A 177 -2.82 -5.75 -29.16
C ILE A 177 -4.22 -5.62 -29.78
N GLU A 178 -4.65 -6.67 -30.47
CA GLU A 178 -6.03 -6.86 -30.92
C GLU A 178 -6.79 -7.59 -29.79
N LEU A 179 -7.59 -6.83 -29.04
CA LEU A 179 -8.19 -7.27 -27.78
C LEU A 179 -9.20 -8.40 -27.95
N VAL A 180 -9.96 -8.39 -29.05
CA VAL A 180 -10.99 -9.44 -29.30
C VAL A 180 -10.33 -10.77 -29.58
N SER A 181 -9.34 -10.83 -30.48
CA SER A 181 -8.62 -12.08 -30.78
C SER A 181 -7.81 -12.56 -29.58
N PHE A 182 -7.17 -11.62 -28.85
CA PHE A 182 -6.41 -11.96 -27.65
C PHE A 182 -7.31 -12.60 -26.59
N SER A 183 -8.44 -11.96 -26.28
CA SER A 183 -9.39 -12.47 -25.28
C SER A 183 -10.08 -13.77 -25.74
N ARG A 184 -10.38 -13.88 -27.04
CA ARG A 184 -10.96 -15.10 -27.62
C ARG A 184 -9.99 -16.27 -27.52
N SER A 185 -8.68 -16.06 -27.77
CA SER A 185 -7.68 -17.13 -27.66
C SER A 185 -7.52 -17.66 -26.24
N LEU A 186 -7.57 -16.77 -25.23
CA LEU A 186 -7.58 -17.19 -23.82
C LEU A 186 -8.89 -17.91 -23.45
N PHE A 187 -10.01 -17.39 -23.90
CA PHE A 187 -11.32 -17.95 -23.61
C PHE A 187 -11.48 -19.37 -24.19
N SER A 188 -10.97 -19.63 -25.40
CA SER A 188 -11.05 -20.91 -26.08
C SER A 188 -10.37 -22.06 -25.32
N VAL A 189 -9.36 -21.75 -24.48
CA VAL A 189 -8.72 -22.76 -23.62
C VAL A 189 -9.71 -23.35 -22.61
N TYR A 190 -10.66 -22.55 -22.15
CA TYR A 190 -11.70 -22.99 -21.21
C TYR A 190 -12.87 -23.71 -21.90
N GLU A 191 -13.13 -23.40 -23.20
CA GLU A 191 -14.20 -24.05 -23.99
C GLU A 191 -13.99 -25.57 -24.17
N GLU A 192 -12.79 -26.09 -23.91
CA GLU A 192 -12.49 -27.51 -23.91
C GLU A 192 -13.23 -28.27 -22.80
N ASN A 193 -13.71 -27.58 -21.76
CA ASN A 193 -14.54 -28.14 -20.71
C ASN A 193 -15.97 -28.38 -21.22
N LYS A 194 -16.24 -29.61 -21.67
CA LYS A 194 -17.53 -30.01 -22.29
C LYS A 194 -18.74 -30.01 -21.31
N GLN A 195 -18.50 -29.79 -20.01
CA GLN A 195 -19.56 -29.83 -18.99
C GLN A 195 -20.19 -28.46 -18.76
N ILE A 196 -19.57 -27.37 -19.27
CA ILE A 196 -20.03 -26.01 -19.12
C ILE A 196 -20.31 -25.40 -20.50
N THR A 197 -21.33 -24.56 -20.60
CA THR A 197 -21.64 -23.83 -21.82
C THR A 197 -20.91 -22.49 -21.80
N PHE A 198 -20.21 -22.15 -22.89
CA PHE A 198 -19.38 -20.92 -22.98
C PHE A 198 -19.98 -19.94 -24.00
N HIS A 199 -20.03 -18.65 -23.61
CA HIS A 199 -20.53 -17.56 -24.45
C HIS A 199 -19.51 -16.43 -24.52
N PHE A 200 -19.11 -16.05 -25.72
CA PHE A 200 -18.25 -14.91 -25.95
C PHE A 200 -18.98 -13.82 -26.71
N GLU A 201 -19.10 -12.63 -26.13
CA GLU A 201 -19.86 -11.50 -26.69
C GLU A 201 -18.98 -10.27 -26.87
N THR A 202 -19.14 -9.57 -27.98
CA THR A 202 -18.44 -8.31 -28.24
C THR A 202 -19.28 -7.43 -29.18
N ASN A 203 -19.20 -6.12 -29.03
CA ASN A 203 -19.86 -5.16 -29.91
C ASN A 203 -19.01 -4.73 -31.11
N LYS A 204 -17.75 -5.13 -31.18
CA LYS A 204 -16.82 -4.83 -32.26
C LYS A 204 -16.11 -6.11 -32.72
N ALA A 205 -15.95 -6.26 -34.03
CA ALA A 205 -15.20 -7.38 -34.58
C ALA A 205 -13.72 -7.32 -34.25
N LYS A 206 -13.16 -6.12 -34.10
CA LYS A 206 -11.75 -5.88 -33.74
C LYS A 206 -11.65 -4.61 -32.91
N ILE A 207 -10.79 -4.65 -31.88
CA ILE A 207 -10.46 -3.52 -31.02
C ILE A 207 -8.93 -3.52 -30.85
N TYR A 208 -8.25 -2.53 -31.41
CA TYR A 208 -6.81 -2.35 -31.25
C TYR A 208 -6.56 -1.34 -30.12
N ALA A 209 -5.74 -1.69 -29.15
CA ALA A 209 -5.36 -0.79 -28.06
C ALA A 209 -3.95 -1.06 -27.57
N ASP A 210 -3.31 -0.04 -27.01
CA ASP A 210 -2.02 -0.16 -26.35
C ASP A 210 -2.25 -0.58 -24.90
N MET A 211 -1.97 -1.84 -24.59
CA MET A 211 -2.18 -2.44 -23.26
C MET A 211 -1.01 -3.38 -22.90
N ASP A 212 -0.87 -3.66 -21.62
CA ASP A 212 0.04 -4.72 -21.17
C ASP A 212 -0.65 -6.08 -21.33
N ALA A 213 -0.24 -6.79 -22.39
CA ALA A 213 -0.82 -8.08 -22.76
C ALA A 213 -0.67 -9.14 -21.65
N ILE A 214 0.43 -9.11 -20.89
CA ILE A 214 0.67 -10.08 -19.80
C ILE A 214 -0.30 -9.80 -18.64
N LYS A 215 -0.42 -8.54 -18.22
CA LYS A 215 -1.30 -8.17 -17.11
C LYS A 215 -2.78 -8.34 -17.47
N LEU A 216 -3.15 -8.01 -18.72
CA LEU A 216 -4.50 -8.28 -19.23
C LEU A 216 -4.79 -9.80 -19.25
N GLY A 217 -3.81 -10.60 -19.67
CA GLY A 217 -3.92 -12.06 -19.62
C GLY A 217 -4.18 -12.58 -18.20
N VAL A 218 -3.46 -12.05 -17.21
CA VAL A 218 -3.66 -12.42 -15.79
C VAL A 218 -5.05 -11.98 -15.30
N ILE A 219 -5.56 -10.81 -15.70
CA ILE A 219 -6.93 -10.38 -15.36
C ILE A 219 -7.96 -11.40 -15.88
N LEU A 220 -7.91 -11.69 -17.18
CA LEU A 220 -8.87 -12.58 -17.82
C LEU A 220 -8.78 -14.01 -17.28
N ASP A 221 -7.58 -14.54 -17.10
CA ASP A 221 -7.34 -15.88 -16.58
C ASP A 221 -7.90 -16.05 -15.16
N ASN A 222 -7.65 -15.08 -14.26
CA ASN A 222 -8.20 -15.14 -12.91
C ASN A 222 -9.72 -15.05 -12.86
N LEU A 223 -10.34 -14.25 -13.72
CA LEU A 223 -11.80 -14.16 -13.79
C LEU A 223 -12.42 -15.42 -14.37
N LEU A 224 -11.87 -15.93 -15.49
CA LEU A 224 -12.38 -17.13 -16.17
C LEU A 224 -12.17 -18.40 -15.35
N SER A 225 -10.98 -18.56 -14.76
CA SER A 225 -10.69 -19.72 -13.90
C SER A 225 -11.60 -19.74 -12.66
N ASN A 226 -11.89 -18.59 -12.06
CA ASN A 226 -12.88 -18.53 -10.98
C ASN A 226 -14.29 -18.87 -11.46
N ALA A 227 -14.73 -18.31 -12.58
CA ALA A 227 -16.05 -18.62 -13.15
C ALA A 227 -16.22 -20.12 -13.42
N VAL A 228 -15.25 -20.75 -14.08
CA VAL A 228 -15.28 -22.20 -14.34
C VAL A 228 -15.25 -23.03 -13.05
N LYS A 229 -14.40 -22.65 -12.11
CA LYS A 229 -14.23 -23.34 -10.83
C LYS A 229 -15.51 -23.38 -10.00
N PHE A 230 -16.30 -22.30 -10.03
CA PHE A 230 -17.50 -22.18 -9.20
C PHE A 230 -18.79 -22.53 -9.93
N THR A 231 -18.74 -22.72 -11.26
CA THR A 231 -19.90 -23.17 -12.06
C THR A 231 -20.04 -24.71 -11.97
N PRO A 232 -21.21 -25.22 -11.63
CA PRO A 232 -21.49 -26.65 -11.67
C PRO A 232 -21.65 -27.14 -13.11
N ASP A 233 -21.62 -28.47 -13.28
CA ASP A 233 -21.90 -29.12 -14.55
C ASP A 233 -23.28 -28.71 -15.07
N GLY A 234 -23.37 -28.44 -16.37
CA GLY A 234 -24.58 -27.92 -17.02
C GLY A 234 -24.79 -26.42 -16.89
N GLY A 235 -23.92 -25.73 -16.13
CA GLY A 235 -23.94 -24.27 -16.01
C GLY A 235 -23.36 -23.56 -17.23
N SER A 236 -23.25 -22.23 -17.14
CA SER A 236 -22.70 -21.38 -18.22
C SER A 236 -21.74 -20.35 -17.71
N VAL A 237 -20.73 -20.00 -18.53
CA VAL A 237 -19.76 -18.93 -18.34
C VAL A 237 -19.80 -18.01 -19.54
N ARG A 238 -19.86 -16.71 -19.30
CA ARG A 238 -19.91 -15.70 -20.35
C ARG A 238 -18.77 -14.71 -20.17
N LEU A 239 -18.06 -14.39 -21.25
CA LEU A 239 -17.11 -13.28 -21.35
C LEU A 239 -17.65 -12.25 -22.33
N SER A 240 -17.86 -11.02 -21.86
CA SER A 240 -18.32 -9.89 -22.67
C SER A 240 -17.25 -8.81 -22.74
N LEU A 241 -16.95 -8.34 -23.97
CA LEU A 241 -16.06 -7.22 -24.26
C LEU A 241 -16.81 -6.15 -25.03
N PHE A 242 -17.11 -5.02 -24.42
CA PHE A 242 -17.81 -3.90 -25.05
C PHE A 242 -16.95 -2.64 -25.03
N TYR A 243 -16.62 -2.14 -26.22
CA TYR A 243 -15.90 -0.88 -26.33
C TYR A 243 -16.89 0.26 -26.56
N ARG A 244 -16.82 1.29 -25.69
CA ARG A 244 -17.62 2.51 -25.77
C ARG A 244 -16.79 3.61 -26.43
N GLU A 245 -17.08 3.92 -27.70
CA GLU A 245 -16.35 4.95 -28.46
C GLU A 245 -16.46 6.34 -27.84
N GLU A 246 -17.63 6.68 -27.28
CA GLU A 246 -17.89 8.00 -26.71
C GLU A 246 -17.01 8.32 -25.49
N THR A 247 -16.68 7.31 -24.70
CA THR A 247 -15.93 7.45 -23.44
C THR A 247 -14.51 6.91 -23.52
N GLY A 248 -14.16 6.19 -24.59
CA GLY A 248 -12.89 5.48 -24.68
C GLY A 248 -12.73 4.38 -23.65
N LEU A 249 -13.83 3.79 -23.18
CA LEU A 249 -13.80 2.74 -22.16
C LEU A 249 -14.03 1.36 -22.78
N LEU A 250 -13.20 0.40 -22.36
CA LEU A 250 -13.42 -1.01 -22.59
C LEU A 250 -14.08 -1.62 -21.35
N ASP A 251 -15.30 -2.09 -21.50
CA ASP A 251 -16.02 -2.84 -20.49
C ASP A 251 -15.70 -4.33 -20.69
N ILE A 252 -15.12 -4.95 -19.67
CA ILE A 252 -14.89 -6.40 -19.62
C ILE A 252 -15.78 -6.96 -18.51
N CYS A 253 -16.57 -7.97 -18.83
CA CYS A 253 -17.44 -8.61 -17.85
C CYS A 253 -17.35 -10.12 -17.99
N VAL A 254 -17.11 -10.81 -16.86
CA VAL A 254 -17.20 -12.26 -16.76
C VAL A 254 -18.37 -12.60 -15.85
N SER A 255 -19.29 -13.42 -16.39
CA SER A 255 -20.48 -13.86 -15.66
C SER A 255 -20.56 -15.38 -15.67
N ASP A 256 -20.98 -15.95 -14.57
CA ASP A 256 -21.17 -17.38 -14.37
C ASP A 256 -22.54 -17.68 -13.75
N THR A 257 -22.99 -18.92 -13.89
CA THR A 257 -24.19 -19.45 -13.22
C THR A 257 -23.84 -20.34 -12.05
N GLY A 258 -22.77 -20.02 -11.34
CA GLY A 258 -22.22 -20.80 -10.26
C GLY A 258 -22.91 -20.62 -8.92
N SER A 259 -22.22 -21.02 -7.84
CA SER A 259 -22.72 -20.94 -6.47
C SER A 259 -23.01 -19.52 -5.97
N GLY A 260 -22.45 -18.49 -6.63
CA GLY A 260 -22.54 -17.11 -6.18
C GLY A 260 -21.65 -16.81 -4.97
N ILE A 261 -21.68 -15.55 -4.54
CA ILE A 261 -20.91 -15.00 -3.41
C ILE A 261 -21.91 -14.41 -2.42
N PRO A 262 -21.81 -14.74 -1.12
CA PRO A 262 -22.63 -14.12 -0.08
C PRO A 262 -22.46 -12.60 -0.06
N GLN A 263 -23.54 -11.85 0.13
CA GLN A 263 -23.53 -10.37 0.11
C GLN A 263 -22.54 -9.78 1.12
N GLN A 264 -22.40 -10.40 2.28
CA GLN A 264 -21.46 -9.98 3.32
C GLN A 264 -19.99 -10.12 2.91
N ASP A 265 -19.66 -10.99 1.95
CA ASP A 265 -18.29 -11.27 1.50
C ASP A 265 -17.88 -10.35 0.34
N ILE A 266 -18.83 -9.81 -0.43
CA ILE A 266 -18.57 -8.98 -1.61
C ILE A 266 -17.59 -7.82 -1.36
N PRO A 267 -17.67 -7.07 -0.24
CA PRO A 267 -16.72 -5.98 0.04
C PRO A 267 -15.27 -6.45 0.22
N TYR A 268 -15.06 -7.73 0.48
CA TYR A 268 -13.76 -8.29 0.86
C TYR A 268 -13.10 -9.14 -0.24
N ILE A 269 -13.83 -9.56 -1.29
CA ILE A 269 -13.32 -10.50 -2.29
C ILE A 269 -12.09 -10.02 -3.06
N PHE A 270 -11.83 -8.71 -3.11
CA PHE A 270 -10.64 -8.12 -3.71
C PHE A 270 -9.52 -7.85 -2.71
N GLN A 271 -9.69 -8.21 -1.43
CA GLN A 271 -8.63 -8.10 -0.44
C GLN A 271 -7.64 -9.26 -0.57
N ARG A 272 -6.42 -9.01 -0.18
CA ARG A 272 -5.33 -10.00 -0.20
C ARG A 272 -5.66 -11.18 0.70
N PHE A 273 -5.44 -12.39 0.19
CA PHE A 273 -5.62 -13.64 0.91
C PHE A 273 -7.06 -13.91 1.39
N PHE A 274 -8.01 -13.10 0.95
CA PHE A 274 -9.40 -13.32 1.32
C PHE A 274 -9.94 -14.54 0.58
N GLN A 275 -10.57 -15.42 1.34
CA GLN A 275 -11.33 -16.58 0.87
C GLN A 275 -12.65 -16.60 1.63
N SER A 276 -13.75 -16.73 0.91
CA SER A 276 -15.06 -16.83 1.55
C SER A 276 -15.13 -18.11 2.39
N PRO A 277 -15.49 -18.05 3.68
CA PRO A 277 -15.70 -19.23 4.51
C PRO A 277 -16.80 -20.15 3.95
N HIS A 278 -17.66 -19.61 3.10
CA HIS A 278 -18.79 -20.31 2.49
C HIS A 278 -18.46 -20.97 1.14
N SER A 279 -17.21 -20.83 0.66
CA SER A 279 -16.79 -21.40 -0.65
C SER A 279 -16.64 -22.92 -0.67
N GLY A 280 -16.92 -23.61 0.42
CA GLY A 280 -16.72 -25.05 0.57
C GLY A 280 -15.23 -25.42 0.51
N ASN A 281 -14.92 -26.68 0.22
CA ASN A 281 -13.54 -27.18 0.07
C ASN A 281 -12.86 -26.76 -1.25
N LYS A 282 -13.33 -25.69 -1.93
CA LYS A 282 -12.70 -25.25 -3.19
C LYS A 282 -11.44 -24.45 -2.90
N GLU A 283 -10.29 -25.10 -3.06
CA GLU A 283 -8.96 -24.53 -2.85
C GLU A 283 -8.71 -23.23 -3.63
N GLY A 284 -8.02 -22.28 -3.03
CA GLY A 284 -7.61 -21.03 -3.68
C GLY A 284 -6.50 -20.36 -2.89
N THR A 285 -5.86 -19.34 -3.45
CA THR A 285 -4.82 -18.55 -2.78
C THR A 285 -5.35 -17.26 -2.15
N GLY A 286 -6.54 -16.81 -2.56
CA GLY A 286 -7.06 -15.48 -2.22
C GLY A 286 -6.29 -14.31 -2.86
N ILE A 287 -5.45 -14.61 -3.87
CA ILE A 287 -4.62 -13.61 -4.56
C ILE A 287 -5.25 -13.22 -5.92
N GLY A 288 -5.98 -14.10 -6.57
CA GLY A 288 -6.44 -13.92 -7.94
C GLY A 288 -7.27 -12.66 -8.16
N LEU A 289 -8.32 -12.43 -7.38
CA LEU A 289 -9.15 -11.22 -7.50
C LEU A 289 -8.42 -9.95 -7.04
N TYR A 290 -7.49 -10.05 -6.10
CA TYR A 290 -6.61 -8.94 -5.76
C TYR A 290 -5.75 -8.52 -6.97
N LEU A 291 -5.18 -9.47 -7.72
CA LEU A 291 -4.44 -9.20 -8.96
C LEU A 291 -5.35 -8.55 -10.02
N VAL A 292 -6.58 -9.04 -10.19
CA VAL A 292 -7.56 -8.44 -11.10
C VAL A 292 -7.75 -6.96 -10.77
N LYS A 293 -8.03 -6.63 -9.52
CA LYS A 293 -8.21 -5.23 -9.09
C LYS A 293 -6.96 -4.41 -9.35
N THR A 294 -5.80 -4.88 -8.87
CA THR A 294 -4.53 -4.12 -8.96
C THR A 294 -4.13 -3.87 -10.42
N TYR A 295 -4.22 -4.86 -11.29
CA TYR A 295 -3.84 -4.71 -12.69
C TYR A 295 -4.86 -3.88 -13.48
N THR A 296 -6.14 -3.92 -13.11
CA THR A 296 -7.15 -3.02 -13.66
C THR A 296 -6.84 -1.56 -13.28
N GLU A 297 -6.53 -1.30 -12.00
CA GLU A 297 -6.16 0.03 -11.50
C GLU A 297 -4.85 0.54 -12.13
N LEU A 298 -3.86 -0.32 -12.35
CA LEU A 298 -2.63 0.05 -13.08
C LEU A 298 -2.90 0.49 -14.52
N HIS A 299 -3.88 -0.10 -15.21
CA HIS A 299 -4.33 0.36 -16.53
C HIS A 299 -5.21 1.62 -16.48
N GLY A 300 -5.35 2.26 -15.30
CA GLY A 300 -6.22 3.42 -15.10
C GLY A 300 -7.72 3.08 -15.04
N GLY A 301 -8.04 1.80 -14.96
CA GLY A 301 -9.40 1.29 -14.86
C GLY A 301 -9.90 1.11 -13.43
N HIS A 302 -11.09 0.59 -13.30
CA HIS A 302 -11.71 0.25 -12.00
C HIS A 302 -12.69 -0.91 -12.13
N ILE A 303 -12.99 -1.54 -11.01
CA ILE A 303 -14.07 -2.54 -10.95
C ILE A 303 -15.41 -1.80 -11.04
N ASN A 304 -16.16 -2.08 -12.09
CA ASN A 304 -17.44 -1.42 -12.37
C ASN A 304 -18.59 -1.96 -11.50
N GLY A 305 -18.48 -3.21 -11.08
CA GLY A 305 -19.46 -3.80 -10.18
C GLY A 305 -19.27 -5.31 -10.00
N VAL A 306 -19.82 -5.79 -8.90
CA VAL A 306 -19.98 -7.21 -8.62
C VAL A 306 -21.46 -7.44 -8.35
N THR A 307 -22.09 -8.22 -9.20
CA THR A 307 -23.46 -8.71 -8.98
C THR A 307 -23.39 -10.19 -8.70
N SER A 308 -23.78 -10.60 -7.52
CA SER A 308 -23.78 -12.00 -7.13
C SER A 308 -24.92 -12.29 -6.16
N ASN A 309 -25.55 -13.42 -6.35
CA ASN A 309 -26.53 -13.96 -5.42
C ASN A 309 -26.23 -15.45 -5.22
N GLU A 310 -26.34 -15.90 -3.98
CA GLU A 310 -26.17 -17.32 -3.66
C GLU A 310 -27.07 -18.21 -4.53
N GLY A 311 -26.48 -19.20 -5.18
CA GLY A 311 -27.16 -20.14 -6.08
C GLY A 311 -27.58 -19.57 -7.44
N LYS A 312 -27.25 -18.31 -7.77
CA LYS A 312 -27.62 -17.66 -9.06
C LYS A 312 -26.42 -17.23 -9.89
N GLY A 313 -25.20 -17.46 -9.38
CA GLY A 313 -23.97 -17.12 -10.05
C GLY A 313 -23.41 -15.76 -9.69
N THR A 314 -22.32 -15.40 -10.37
CA THR A 314 -21.57 -14.15 -10.15
C THR A 314 -21.31 -13.47 -11.48
N SER A 315 -21.34 -12.14 -11.45
CA SER A 315 -20.93 -11.28 -12.57
C SER A 315 -19.95 -10.24 -12.02
N ILE A 316 -18.74 -10.20 -12.58
CA ILE A 316 -17.71 -9.22 -12.24
C ILE A 316 -17.41 -8.40 -13.49
N GLY A 317 -17.68 -7.09 -13.40
CA GLY A 317 -17.42 -6.11 -14.45
C GLY A 317 -16.25 -5.20 -14.08
N LEU A 318 -15.45 -4.85 -15.07
CA LEU A 318 -14.38 -3.87 -14.96
C LEU A 318 -14.34 -2.97 -16.18
N ASN A 319 -13.93 -1.72 -15.96
CA ASN A 319 -13.79 -0.72 -17.03
C ASN A 319 -12.33 -0.33 -17.11
N ILE A 320 -11.77 -0.35 -18.31
CA ILE A 320 -10.39 0.07 -18.57
C ILE A 320 -10.41 1.16 -19.64
N PRO A 321 -9.83 2.36 -19.39
CA PRO A 321 -9.67 3.36 -20.42
C PRO A 321 -8.69 2.85 -21.48
N VAL A 322 -9.11 2.84 -22.72
CA VAL A 322 -8.30 2.44 -23.86
C VAL A 322 -8.41 3.47 -24.96
N ILE A 323 -7.29 3.85 -25.53
CA ILE A 323 -7.28 4.64 -26.75
C ILE A 323 -7.32 3.64 -27.90
N ALA A 324 -8.50 3.49 -28.51
CA ALA A 324 -8.60 2.67 -29.71
C ALA A 324 -7.81 3.35 -30.83
N VAL A 325 -6.93 2.59 -31.44
CA VAL A 325 -6.07 3.09 -32.52
C VAL A 325 -6.52 2.45 -33.81
N GLU A 326 -6.67 3.25 -34.87
CA GLU A 326 -6.88 2.71 -36.20
C GLU A 326 -5.70 1.86 -36.64
N LYS A 327 -5.98 0.87 -37.47
CA LYS A 327 -5.02 -0.14 -37.95
C LYS A 327 -3.86 0.54 -38.71
N GLU A 328 -2.79 0.93 -38.03
CA GLU A 328 -1.48 1.08 -38.67
C GLU A 328 -0.76 -0.26 -38.61
N GLU A 329 -0.36 -0.76 -39.77
CA GLU A 329 0.44 -1.98 -39.90
C GLU A 329 1.80 -1.74 -39.25
N ILE A 330 2.00 -2.26 -38.04
CA ILE A 330 3.35 -2.34 -37.49
C ILE A 330 4.07 -3.46 -38.23
N PRO A 331 5.20 -3.17 -38.91
CA PRO A 331 5.97 -4.22 -39.58
C PRO A 331 6.38 -5.26 -38.52
N ALA A 332 6.18 -6.53 -38.84
CA ALA A 332 6.51 -7.67 -37.96
C ALA A 332 7.97 -7.63 -37.44
N THR A 333 8.84 -6.90 -38.12
CA THR A 333 10.22 -6.61 -37.76
C THR A 333 10.39 -5.76 -36.50
N GLN A 334 9.46 -4.85 -36.18
CA GLN A 334 9.55 -4.03 -34.95
C GLN A 334 9.14 -4.80 -33.70
N VAL A 335 8.13 -5.65 -33.81
CA VAL A 335 7.70 -6.53 -32.70
C VAL A 335 8.83 -7.52 -32.35
N LYS A 336 9.53 -8.05 -33.36
CA LYS A 336 10.66 -8.94 -33.18
C LYS A 336 11.86 -8.23 -32.53
N LYS A 337 12.13 -6.97 -32.88
CA LYS A 337 13.21 -6.17 -32.29
C LYS A 337 12.94 -5.76 -30.84
N GLN A 338 11.68 -5.46 -30.48
CA GLN A 338 11.28 -5.18 -29.10
C GLN A 338 11.32 -6.43 -28.22
N LEU A 339 10.93 -7.60 -28.73
CA LEU A 339 11.06 -8.88 -28.04
C LEU A 339 12.53 -9.30 -27.83
N GLU A 340 13.42 -8.91 -28.75
CA GLU A 340 14.87 -9.16 -28.65
C GLU A 340 15.59 -8.22 -27.69
N SER A 341 15.08 -7.00 -27.48
CA SER A 341 15.66 -5.98 -26.59
C SER A 341 15.29 -6.13 -25.10
N LEU A 342 14.42 -7.07 -24.74
CA LEU A 342 14.09 -7.34 -23.34
C LEU A 342 15.30 -7.97 -22.63
N PRO A 343 15.72 -7.47 -21.44
CA PRO A 343 16.85 -8.02 -20.70
C PRO A 343 16.59 -9.49 -20.38
N VAL A 344 17.44 -10.35 -20.92
CA VAL A 344 17.32 -11.81 -20.80
C VAL A 344 17.93 -12.26 -19.48
N ASN A 345 17.13 -12.37 -18.45
CA ASN A 345 17.45 -13.27 -17.34
C ASN A 345 16.99 -14.70 -17.70
N ALA A 346 17.76 -15.69 -17.31
CA ALA A 346 17.61 -17.10 -17.76
C ALA A 346 16.19 -17.71 -17.52
N SER A 347 15.39 -17.16 -16.60
CA SER A 347 13.99 -17.51 -16.36
C SER A 347 13.03 -17.01 -17.45
N ASN A 348 13.39 -15.98 -18.20
CA ASN A 348 12.54 -15.42 -19.27
C ASN A 348 12.66 -16.19 -20.61
N LYS A 349 13.59 -17.12 -20.73
CA LYS A 349 13.79 -17.88 -21.97
C LYS A 349 12.63 -18.83 -22.27
N VAL A 350 11.98 -19.36 -21.22
CA VAL A 350 10.81 -20.25 -21.36
C VAL A 350 9.56 -19.41 -21.66
N GLN A 351 9.33 -18.31 -20.95
CA GLN A 351 8.22 -17.38 -21.25
C GLN A 351 8.35 -16.73 -22.63
N LYS A 352 9.58 -16.45 -23.06
CA LYS A 352 9.86 -15.93 -24.42
C LYS A 352 9.54 -16.97 -25.50
N ARG A 353 9.74 -18.27 -25.25
CA ARG A 353 9.37 -19.35 -26.17
C ARG A 353 7.86 -19.56 -26.24
N GLU A 354 7.15 -19.45 -25.12
CA GLU A 354 5.69 -19.55 -25.07
C GLU A 354 5.01 -18.33 -25.69
N LEU A 355 5.49 -17.10 -25.42
CA LEU A 355 5.01 -15.89 -26.09
C LEU A 355 5.35 -15.87 -27.60
N VAL A 356 6.54 -16.34 -27.98
CA VAL A 356 6.93 -16.52 -29.39
C VAL A 356 6.14 -17.66 -30.02
N GLY A 357 5.77 -18.69 -29.26
CA GLY A 357 4.86 -19.76 -29.70
C GLY A 357 3.45 -19.25 -29.98
N VAL A 358 2.89 -18.44 -29.07
CA VAL A 358 1.54 -17.83 -29.23
C VAL A 358 1.54 -16.77 -30.35
N VAL A 359 2.56 -15.90 -30.42
CA VAL A 359 2.68 -14.90 -31.50
C VAL A 359 3.12 -15.56 -32.81
N GLY A 360 3.97 -16.58 -32.77
CA GLY A 360 4.39 -17.36 -33.92
C GLY A 360 3.28 -18.25 -34.47
N GLY A 361 2.43 -18.82 -33.64
CA GLY A 361 1.22 -19.54 -34.03
C GLY A 361 0.18 -18.64 -34.72
N LEU A 362 0.02 -17.40 -34.22
CA LEU A 362 -0.81 -16.38 -34.87
C LEU A 362 -0.26 -15.93 -36.24
N LEU A 363 1.06 -15.88 -36.39
CA LEU A 363 1.73 -15.54 -37.67
C LEU A 363 1.71 -16.73 -38.64
N ALA A 364 1.85 -17.97 -38.16
CA ALA A 364 1.77 -19.18 -38.99
C ALA A 364 0.34 -19.49 -39.46
N ALA A 365 -0.67 -19.27 -38.62
CA ALA A 365 -2.08 -19.37 -39.02
C ALA A 365 -2.46 -18.34 -40.11
N ARG A 366 -1.77 -17.21 -40.16
CA ARG A 366 -1.98 -16.16 -41.18
C ARG A 366 -1.30 -16.47 -42.53
N ALA A 367 -0.23 -17.25 -42.51
CA ALA A 367 0.46 -17.72 -43.74
C ALA A 367 -0.27 -18.88 -44.42
N LEU A 368 -1.20 -19.55 -43.72
CA LEU A 368 -1.99 -20.65 -44.28
C LEU A 368 -3.40 -20.25 -44.78
N VAL A 369 -3.78 -18.98 -44.60
CA VAL A 369 -5.08 -18.43 -45.02
C VAL A 369 -4.93 -17.31 -46.07
N GLY A 370 -3.72 -17.00 -46.50
CA GLY A 370 -3.34 -16.19 -47.66
C GLY A 370 -2.66 -17.07 -48.71
#